data_d80510e071338db30dca4c7c1bb713ab
#
_entry.id   d80510e071338db30dca4c7c1bb713ab
#
_cell.length_a   1.000
_cell.length_b   1.000
_cell.length_c   1.000
_cell.angle_alpha   90.00
_cell.angle_beta   90.00
_cell.angle_gamma   90.00
#
_symmetry.space_group_name_H-M   'P 1'
#
loop_
_entity.id
_entity.type
_entity.pdbx_description
1 polymer ?
#
loop_
_entity_poly.entity_id
_entity_poly.type
_entity_poly.pdbx_seq_one_letter_code
_entity_poly.pdbx_strand_id
1 'polypeptide(L)'
;MILDEKTVLLDTVDHSVCSQFLENLEHVLDGRTLDYIIVNHMEPDHCASLAEVVIRYPEVKFVGNAKTFTMMKQFFDFDVDNRAVVIKEGDTISTGKHTLAFAMIPMVHWPEAMVTYDAYDKVLYSADAFGTFGALNGNIFADELNFEAEWLEEARRYLTNIVGKYGAQVQSALKKAAALDIEMICPLHGPVWRENLGWFIDKYQKWSTYTPEDHAVLIVYASIYGNTESAVNV
;
A
#
# COMPACT_ATOMS: atom_id res chain seq x y z
N MET A 1 -9.00 -6.57 -7.10
CA MET A 1 -10.21 -7.32 -6.65
C MET A 1 -10.01 -8.80 -6.87
N ILE A 2 -10.54 -9.65 -5.99
CA ILE A 2 -10.50 -11.12 -6.12
C ILE A 2 -11.92 -11.59 -6.41
N LEU A 3 -12.08 -12.33 -7.50
CA LEU A 3 -13.35 -12.94 -7.93
C LEU A 3 -13.27 -14.45 -7.71
N ASP A 4 -13.91 -14.91 -6.64
CA ASP A 4 -13.93 -16.33 -6.24
C ASP A 4 -15.36 -16.71 -5.83
N GLU A 5 -15.57 -17.72 -4.97
CA GLU A 5 -16.88 -18.00 -4.36
C GLU A 5 -17.37 -16.78 -3.57
N LYS A 6 -16.45 -16.06 -2.92
CA LYS A 6 -16.64 -14.73 -2.36
C LYS A 6 -15.89 -13.68 -3.16
N THR A 7 -16.51 -12.53 -3.36
CA THR A 7 -15.87 -11.40 -4.02
C THR A 7 -15.25 -10.47 -3.01
N VAL A 8 -14.00 -10.08 -3.24
CA VAL A 8 -13.22 -9.25 -2.33
C VAL A 8 -12.62 -8.06 -3.05
N LEU A 9 -12.92 -6.86 -2.56
CA LEU A 9 -12.23 -5.64 -2.92
C LEU A 9 -11.12 -5.38 -1.90
N LEU A 10 -9.97 -4.89 -2.33
CA LEU A 10 -8.88 -4.46 -1.46
C LEU A 10 -8.73 -2.94 -1.61
N ASP A 11 -9.00 -2.24 -0.51
CA ASP A 11 -9.03 -0.78 -0.42
C ASP A 11 -9.98 -0.10 -1.43
N THR A 12 -10.10 1.21 -1.36
CA THR A 12 -10.85 2.03 -2.31
C THR A 12 -9.96 3.15 -2.87
N VAL A 13 -10.52 4.29 -3.18
CA VAL A 13 -9.81 5.42 -3.80
C VAL A 13 -10.20 6.74 -3.16
N ASP A 14 -9.46 7.80 -3.49
CA ASP A 14 -9.83 9.18 -3.20
C ASP A 14 -11.22 9.52 -3.76
N HIS A 15 -11.95 10.39 -3.04
CA HIS A 15 -13.31 10.76 -3.41
C HIS A 15 -13.41 11.45 -4.77
N SER A 16 -12.38 12.17 -5.20
CA SER A 16 -12.36 12.87 -6.49
C SER A 16 -12.49 11.96 -7.71
N VAL A 17 -12.12 10.68 -7.58
CA VAL A 17 -12.21 9.67 -8.64
C VAL A 17 -13.24 8.56 -8.34
N CYS A 18 -14.07 8.76 -7.32
CA CYS A 18 -15.04 7.78 -6.83
C CYS A 18 -16.00 7.29 -7.93
N SER A 19 -16.52 8.19 -8.78
CA SER A 19 -17.46 7.81 -9.85
C SER A 19 -16.83 6.81 -10.83
N GLN A 20 -15.64 7.11 -11.30
CA GLN A 20 -14.90 6.20 -12.19
C GLN A 20 -14.56 4.86 -11.51
N PHE A 21 -14.19 4.92 -10.24
CA PHE A 21 -13.93 3.73 -9.45
C PHE A 21 -15.16 2.82 -9.32
N LEU A 22 -16.35 3.40 -9.04
CA LEU A 22 -17.60 2.65 -8.94
C LEU A 22 -18.01 2.03 -10.27
N GLU A 23 -17.84 2.73 -11.40
CA GLU A 23 -18.07 2.19 -12.73
C GLU A 23 -17.15 0.99 -13.02
N ASN A 24 -15.86 1.12 -12.71
CA ASN A 24 -14.88 0.02 -12.84
C ASN A 24 -15.23 -1.16 -11.94
N LEU A 25 -15.61 -0.89 -10.68
CA LEU A 25 -16.02 -1.91 -9.72
C LEU A 25 -17.23 -2.70 -10.21
N GLU A 26 -18.26 -2.00 -10.68
CA GLU A 26 -19.48 -2.61 -11.24
C GLU A 26 -19.16 -3.45 -12.49
N HIS A 27 -18.33 -2.92 -13.37
CA HIS A 27 -17.89 -3.64 -14.57
C HIS A 27 -17.16 -4.95 -14.24
N VAL A 28 -16.24 -4.91 -13.26
CA VAL A 28 -15.47 -6.11 -12.87
C VAL A 28 -16.32 -7.11 -12.10
N LEU A 29 -17.29 -6.64 -11.28
CA LEU A 29 -18.22 -7.52 -10.57
C LEU A 29 -19.17 -8.26 -11.52
N ASP A 30 -19.51 -7.67 -12.66
CA ASP A 30 -20.37 -8.27 -13.68
C ASP A 30 -21.65 -8.92 -13.10
N GLY A 31 -22.35 -8.15 -12.26
CA GLY A 31 -23.59 -8.58 -11.60
C GLY A 31 -23.42 -9.43 -10.35
N ARG A 32 -22.20 -9.72 -9.92
CA ARG A 32 -21.93 -10.38 -8.64
C ARG A 32 -22.16 -9.41 -7.48
N THR A 33 -22.42 -9.96 -6.30
CA THR A 33 -22.41 -9.22 -5.04
C THR A 33 -20.98 -8.93 -4.60
N LEU A 34 -20.76 -7.84 -3.87
CA LEU A 34 -19.51 -7.60 -3.17
C LEU A 34 -19.62 -8.12 -1.73
N ASP A 35 -18.86 -9.17 -1.39
CA ASP A 35 -18.93 -9.79 -0.06
C ASP A 35 -18.06 -9.05 0.96
N TYR A 36 -16.82 -8.72 0.58
CA TYR A 36 -15.84 -8.13 1.49
C TYR A 36 -15.12 -6.94 0.86
N ILE A 37 -14.82 -5.94 1.71
CA ILE A 37 -13.77 -4.96 1.47
C ILE A 37 -12.70 -5.17 2.53
N ILE A 38 -11.48 -5.50 2.11
CA ILE A 38 -10.32 -5.50 2.98
C ILE A 38 -9.77 -4.08 3.00
N VAL A 39 -9.66 -3.50 4.19
CA VAL A 39 -9.13 -2.16 4.39
C VAL A 39 -7.71 -2.30 4.96
N ASN A 40 -6.72 -2.26 4.09
CA ASN A 40 -5.32 -2.33 4.48
C ASN A 40 -4.83 -1.00 5.08
N HIS A 41 -5.41 0.14 4.61
CA HIS A 41 -4.99 1.46 5.01
C HIS A 41 -6.16 2.45 5.05
N MET A 42 -6.16 3.34 6.04
CA MET A 42 -7.25 4.29 6.31
C MET A 42 -6.93 5.72 5.88
N GLU A 43 -5.87 5.95 5.10
CA GLU A 43 -5.65 7.26 4.50
C GLU A 43 -6.76 7.57 3.48
N PRO A 44 -7.21 8.84 3.36
CA PRO A 44 -8.36 9.18 2.53
C PRO A 44 -8.26 8.78 1.06
N ASP A 45 -7.07 8.76 0.48
CA ASP A 45 -6.85 8.31 -0.91
C ASP A 45 -7.09 6.81 -1.13
N HIS A 46 -7.24 6.04 -0.03
CA HIS A 46 -7.54 4.60 -0.04
C HIS A 46 -8.85 4.25 0.64
N CYS A 47 -9.49 5.19 1.35
CA CYS A 47 -10.71 4.89 2.09
C CYS A 47 -11.86 5.88 1.86
N ALA A 48 -11.64 7.05 1.23
CA ALA A 48 -12.67 8.08 1.14
C ALA A 48 -13.94 7.63 0.40
N SER A 49 -13.85 6.65 -0.49
CA SER A 49 -15.01 6.14 -1.24
C SER A 49 -15.76 4.99 -0.56
N LEU A 50 -15.43 4.62 0.68
CA LEU A 50 -16.09 3.51 1.40
C LEU A 50 -17.59 3.75 1.60
N ALA A 51 -18.00 4.99 1.88
CA ALA A 51 -19.41 5.32 2.10
C ALA A 51 -20.26 5.08 0.84
N GLU A 52 -19.76 5.46 -0.33
CA GLU A 52 -20.43 5.25 -1.62
C GLU A 52 -20.52 3.77 -1.98
N VAL A 53 -19.48 2.99 -1.65
CA VAL A 53 -19.52 1.52 -1.82
C VAL A 53 -20.57 0.90 -0.92
N VAL A 54 -20.71 1.34 0.35
CA VAL A 54 -21.75 0.86 1.27
C VAL A 54 -23.15 1.17 0.75
N ILE A 55 -23.36 2.35 0.16
CA ILE A 55 -24.65 2.72 -0.43
C ILE A 55 -25.00 1.77 -1.60
N ARG A 56 -24.02 1.43 -2.43
CA ARG A 56 -24.22 0.57 -3.62
C ARG A 56 -24.31 -0.93 -3.26
N TYR A 57 -23.54 -1.35 -2.24
CA TYR A 57 -23.45 -2.74 -1.78
C TYR A 57 -23.77 -2.83 -0.27
N PRO A 58 -25.05 -2.72 0.12
CA PRO A 58 -25.43 -2.56 1.53
C PRO A 58 -25.12 -3.76 2.42
N GLU A 59 -24.88 -4.94 1.84
CA GLU A 59 -24.55 -6.16 2.60
C GLU A 59 -23.03 -6.39 2.76
N VAL A 60 -22.19 -5.54 2.18
CA VAL A 60 -20.74 -5.69 2.20
C VAL A 60 -20.20 -5.66 3.64
N LYS A 61 -19.25 -6.53 3.94
CA LYS A 61 -18.52 -6.56 5.21
C LYS A 61 -17.12 -5.97 5.03
N PHE A 62 -16.65 -5.26 6.06
CA PHE A 62 -15.29 -4.74 6.11
C PHE A 62 -14.39 -5.68 6.88
N VAL A 63 -13.23 -5.99 6.33
CA VAL A 63 -12.18 -6.77 6.99
C VAL A 63 -11.04 -5.82 7.32
N GLY A 64 -10.64 -5.78 8.58
CA GLY A 64 -9.56 -4.92 9.04
C GLY A 64 -9.20 -5.21 10.51
N ASN A 65 -8.18 -4.57 11.01
CA ASN A 65 -7.84 -4.70 12.42
C ASN A 65 -8.65 -3.75 13.31
N ALA A 66 -8.54 -3.90 14.62
CA ALA A 66 -9.33 -3.11 15.59
C ALA A 66 -9.08 -1.58 15.45
N LYS A 67 -7.87 -1.14 15.08
CA LYS A 67 -7.58 0.28 14.88
C LYS A 67 -8.23 0.81 13.61
N THR A 68 -8.25 0.02 12.52
CA THR A 68 -8.96 0.34 11.28
C THR A 68 -10.42 0.72 11.60
N PHE A 69 -11.13 -0.10 12.38
CA PHE A 69 -12.52 0.18 12.74
C PHE A 69 -12.68 1.36 13.70
N THR A 70 -11.71 1.59 14.59
CA THR A 70 -11.71 2.78 15.43
C THR A 70 -11.62 4.05 14.58
N MET A 71 -10.75 4.06 13.58
CA MET A 71 -10.58 5.20 12.67
C MET A 71 -11.77 5.35 11.72
N MET A 72 -12.29 4.24 11.20
CA MET A 72 -13.46 4.23 10.32
C MET A 72 -14.67 4.90 10.96
N LYS A 73 -14.91 4.66 12.26
CA LYS A 73 -15.96 5.32 13.03
C LYS A 73 -15.76 6.82 13.25
N GLN A 74 -14.54 7.32 13.07
CA GLN A 74 -14.24 8.76 13.14
C GLN A 74 -14.42 9.44 11.79
N PHE A 75 -14.31 8.69 10.69
CA PHE A 75 -14.38 9.22 9.35
C PHE A 75 -15.76 9.11 8.70
N PHE A 76 -16.57 8.13 9.13
CA PHE A 76 -17.81 7.78 8.46
C PHE A 76 -18.97 7.61 9.44
N ASP A 77 -20.18 8.00 8.98
CA ASP A 77 -21.43 7.94 9.76
C ASP A 77 -22.23 6.64 9.53
N PHE A 78 -21.81 5.75 8.61
CA PHE A 78 -22.50 4.48 8.39
C PHE A 78 -22.24 3.49 9.56
N ASP A 79 -23.10 2.49 9.69
CA ASP A 79 -22.98 1.45 10.72
C ASP A 79 -21.76 0.55 10.46
N VAL A 80 -20.66 0.86 11.14
CA VAL A 80 -19.39 0.10 11.05
C VAL A 80 -19.49 -1.21 11.83
N ASP A 81 -20.11 -1.20 13.02
CA ASP A 81 -20.07 -2.34 13.94
C ASP A 81 -20.72 -3.60 13.37
N ASN A 82 -21.87 -3.46 12.70
CA ASN A 82 -22.57 -4.58 12.08
C ASN A 82 -21.89 -5.09 10.80
N ARG A 83 -20.91 -4.37 10.28
CA ARG A 83 -20.15 -4.73 9.07
C ARG A 83 -18.74 -5.25 9.35
N ALA A 84 -18.23 -5.05 10.56
CA ALA A 84 -16.85 -5.31 10.90
C ALA A 84 -16.55 -6.80 11.05
N VAL A 85 -15.52 -7.26 10.34
CA VAL A 85 -14.81 -8.52 10.53
C VAL A 85 -13.42 -8.17 11.05
N VAL A 86 -13.26 -8.21 12.37
CA VAL A 86 -12.01 -7.83 13.04
C VAL A 86 -11.00 -8.97 12.94
N ILE A 87 -9.85 -8.68 12.32
CA ILE A 87 -8.75 -9.63 12.18
C ILE A 87 -7.52 -9.18 12.97
N LYS A 88 -6.61 -10.12 13.21
CA LYS A 88 -5.34 -9.96 13.92
C LYS A 88 -4.19 -10.51 13.11
N GLU A 89 -2.98 -10.31 13.61
CA GLU A 89 -1.75 -10.89 13.04
C GLU A 89 -1.89 -12.39 12.80
N GLY A 90 -1.69 -12.81 11.56
CA GLY A 90 -1.71 -14.21 11.15
C GLY A 90 -3.10 -14.81 10.93
N ASP A 91 -4.18 -14.05 11.15
CA ASP A 91 -5.52 -14.51 10.79
C ASP A 91 -5.65 -14.70 9.27
N THR A 92 -6.58 -15.55 8.87
CA THR A 92 -6.85 -15.83 7.46
C THR A 92 -8.34 -15.81 7.16
N ILE A 93 -8.69 -15.47 5.91
CA ILE A 93 -10.05 -15.61 5.37
C ILE A 93 -9.97 -16.42 4.09
N SER A 94 -10.82 -17.46 3.99
CA SER A 94 -11.01 -18.18 2.73
C SER A 94 -12.13 -17.52 1.92
N THR A 95 -11.90 -17.36 0.62
CA THR A 95 -12.91 -16.86 -0.33
C THR A 95 -13.43 -17.97 -1.25
N GLY A 96 -12.98 -19.20 -1.02
CA GLY A 96 -13.20 -20.39 -1.84
C GLY A 96 -11.85 -21.03 -2.16
N LYS A 97 -11.34 -20.75 -3.34
CA LYS A 97 -10.03 -21.19 -3.82
C LYS A 97 -8.87 -20.41 -3.19
N HIS A 98 -9.06 -19.09 -3.00
CA HIS A 98 -8.07 -18.22 -2.40
C HIS A 98 -8.14 -18.26 -0.86
N THR A 99 -6.98 -18.12 -0.25
CA THR A 99 -6.82 -17.91 1.20
C THR A 99 -5.99 -16.67 1.44
N LEU A 100 -6.62 -15.68 2.03
CA LEU A 100 -6.04 -14.37 2.30
C LEU A 100 -5.52 -14.34 3.74
N ALA A 101 -4.23 -14.16 3.90
CA ALA A 101 -3.56 -14.03 5.21
C ALA A 101 -3.22 -12.58 5.49
N PHE A 102 -3.28 -12.17 6.75
CA PHE A 102 -3.08 -10.79 7.17
C PHE A 102 -1.84 -10.63 8.05
N ALA A 103 -1.03 -9.61 7.76
CA ALA A 103 0.09 -9.23 8.59
C ALA A 103 0.03 -7.73 8.92
N MET A 104 0.16 -7.40 10.21
CA MET A 104 0.16 -6.02 10.67
C MET A 104 1.53 -5.39 10.45
N ILE A 105 1.54 -4.20 9.82
CA ILE A 105 2.74 -3.39 9.58
C ILE A 105 2.59 -1.98 10.16
N PRO A 106 2.33 -1.87 11.51
CA PRO A 106 2.03 -0.59 12.11
C PRO A 106 3.15 0.42 11.87
N MET A 107 2.78 1.67 11.59
CA MET A 107 3.66 2.78 11.25
C MET A 107 4.41 2.63 9.90
N VAL A 108 3.91 1.76 9.02
CA VAL A 108 4.29 1.73 7.61
C VAL A 108 3.04 2.04 6.74
N HIS A 109 2.48 3.32 6.71
CA HIS A 109 3.10 4.36 7.57
C HIS A 109 2.17 4.82 8.71
N TRP A 110 0.91 4.42 8.78
CA TRP A 110 -0.05 4.71 9.85
C TRP A 110 -0.16 3.54 10.85
N PRO A 111 -0.74 3.79 12.04
CA PRO A 111 -0.74 2.80 13.13
C PRO A 111 -1.61 1.57 12.88
N GLU A 112 -2.57 1.65 11.97
CA GLU A 112 -3.48 0.56 11.59
C GLU A 112 -3.00 -0.21 10.35
N ALA A 113 -1.97 0.26 9.65
CA ALA A 113 -1.54 -0.31 8.40
C ALA A 113 -1.29 -1.83 8.49
N MET A 114 -1.80 -2.54 7.51
CA MET A 114 -1.61 -3.98 7.35
C MET A 114 -1.41 -4.35 5.88
N VAL A 115 -0.95 -5.55 5.64
CA VAL A 115 -0.85 -6.14 4.30
C VAL A 115 -1.71 -7.39 4.22
N THR A 116 -2.18 -7.67 3.02
CA THR A 116 -2.92 -8.90 2.70
C THR A 116 -2.08 -9.75 1.75
N TYR A 117 -1.89 -11.01 2.07
CA TYR A 117 -1.21 -11.97 1.22
C TYR A 117 -2.20 -13.03 0.71
N ASP A 118 -2.31 -13.15 -0.59
CA ASP A 118 -3.04 -14.23 -1.24
C ASP A 118 -2.11 -15.42 -1.45
N ALA A 119 -2.35 -16.48 -0.70
CA ALA A 119 -1.50 -17.67 -0.74
C ALA A 119 -1.70 -18.52 -2.02
N TYR A 120 -2.82 -18.34 -2.73
CA TYR A 120 -3.10 -19.07 -3.96
C TYR A 120 -2.32 -18.51 -5.15
N ASP A 121 -2.44 -17.20 -5.38
CA ASP A 121 -1.76 -16.51 -6.48
C ASP A 121 -0.39 -15.93 -6.06
N LYS A 122 -0.01 -16.10 -4.77
CA LYS A 122 1.25 -15.60 -4.18
C LYS A 122 1.42 -14.09 -4.34
N VAL A 123 0.33 -13.35 -4.21
CA VAL A 123 0.26 -11.90 -4.36
C VAL A 123 0.28 -11.23 -3.00
N LEU A 124 1.19 -10.29 -2.81
CA LEU A 124 1.21 -9.39 -1.66
C LEU A 124 0.55 -8.05 -2.03
N TYR A 125 -0.59 -7.75 -1.44
CA TYR A 125 -1.21 -6.43 -1.44
C TYR A 125 -0.61 -5.64 -0.29
N SER A 126 0.31 -4.75 -0.61
CA SER A 126 1.28 -4.23 0.35
C SER A 126 0.89 -2.88 0.99
N ALA A 127 -0.34 -2.41 0.78
CA ALA A 127 -0.74 -1.05 1.12
C ALA A 127 0.26 -0.05 0.51
N ASP A 128 0.70 0.94 1.27
CA ASP A 128 1.68 1.94 0.83
C ASP A 128 3.13 1.43 0.79
N ALA A 129 3.40 0.29 1.42
CA ALA A 129 4.73 -0.30 1.33
C ALA A 129 5.06 -0.65 -0.14
N PHE A 130 6.29 -0.37 -0.55
CA PHE A 130 6.78 -0.49 -1.92
C PHE A 130 6.16 0.50 -2.92
N GLY A 131 5.46 1.51 -2.43
CA GLY A 131 4.90 2.58 -3.23
C GLY A 131 5.95 3.50 -3.85
N THR A 132 5.51 4.28 -4.84
CA THR A 132 6.30 5.33 -5.46
C THR A 132 5.42 6.50 -5.85
N PHE A 133 5.96 7.71 -5.84
CA PHE A 133 5.30 8.86 -6.47
C PHE A 133 5.31 8.70 -7.99
N GLY A 134 4.43 9.44 -8.65
CA GLY A 134 4.28 9.43 -10.10
C GLY A 134 2.92 8.90 -10.55
N ALA A 135 2.58 9.16 -11.80
CA ALA A 135 1.34 8.72 -12.43
C ALA A 135 1.65 7.70 -13.53
N LEU A 136 0.96 6.57 -13.49
CA LEU A 136 1.04 5.56 -14.53
C LEU A 136 0.39 6.07 -15.84
N ASN A 137 0.99 5.74 -16.97
CA ASN A 137 0.58 6.21 -18.30
C ASN A 137 0.03 5.10 -19.20
N GLY A 138 -0.48 4.02 -18.59
CA GLY A 138 -1.03 2.86 -19.30
C GLY A 138 -0.34 1.55 -18.93
N ASN A 139 0.99 1.53 -18.81
CA ASN A 139 1.72 0.37 -18.29
C ASN A 139 1.62 0.37 -16.76
N ILE A 140 1.19 -0.76 -16.20
CA ILE A 140 0.99 -0.90 -14.76
C ILE A 140 2.06 -1.76 -14.08
N PHE A 141 2.88 -2.47 -14.84
CA PHE A 141 3.92 -3.33 -14.30
C PHE A 141 5.31 -2.69 -14.37
N ALA A 142 6.11 -2.86 -13.32
CA ALA A 142 7.44 -2.27 -13.23
C ALA A 142 8.41 -2.76 -14.31
N ASP A 143 8.26 -4.01 -14.76
CA ASP A 143 9.05 -4.62 -15.85
C ASP A 143 8.72 -4.06 -17.24
N GLU A 144 7.58 -3.38 -17.40
CA GLU A 144 7.18 -2.68 -18.63
C GLU A 144 7.67 -1.22 -18.67
N LEU A 145 8.34 -0.75 -17.61
CA LEU A 145 8.81 0.62 -17.45
C LEU A 145 10.34 0.64 -17.41
N ASN A 146 10.94 1.77 -17.78
CA ASN A 146 12.34 2.03 -17.47
C ASN A 146 12.48 2.50 -16.02
N PHE A 147 12.16 1.56 -15.07
CA PHE A 147 12.01 1.90 -13.67
C PHE A 147 13.26 2.54 -13.06
N GLU A 148 14.44 2.02 -13.37
CA GLU A 148 15.69 2.51 -12.80
C GLU A 148 16.00 3.95 -13.22
N ALA A 149 15.70 4.33 -14.45
CA ALA A 149 15.98 5.67 -14.96
C ALA A 149 14.87 6.69 -14.66
N GLU A 150 13.60 6.25 -14.55
CA GLU A 150 12.46 7.17 -14.51
C GLU A 150 11.71 7.15 -13.16
N TRP A 151 11.77 6.05 -12.41
CA TRP A 151 10.94 5.83 -11.22
C TRP A 151 11.74 5.61 -9.93
N LEU A 152 13.01 5.19 -10.01
CA LEU A 152 13.79 4.85 -8.82
C LEU A 152 13.95 6.03 -7.86
N GLU A 153 14.19 7.23 -8.37
CA GLU A 153 14.28 8.44 -7.56
C GLU A 153 12.93 8.77 -6.89
N GLU A 154 11.83 8.55 -7.60
CA GLU A 154 10.50 8.76 -7.05
C GLU A 154 10.14 7.72 -5.97
N ALA A 155 10.60 6.48 -6.12
CA ALA A 155 10.45 5.43 -5.09
C ALA A 155 11.30 5.76 -3.84
N ARG A 156 12.54 6.22 -4.02
CA ARG A 156 13.41 6.67 -2.91
C ARG A 156 12.80 7.88 -2.20
N ARG A 157 12.32 8.85 -2.96
CA ARG A 157 11.64 10.04 -2.44
C ARG A 157 10.36 9.67 -1.70
N TYR A 158 9.57 8.70 -2.21
CA TYR A 158 8.37 8.18 -1.56
C TYR A 158 8.71 7.58 -0.20
N LEU A 159 9.62 6.61 -0.14
CA LEU A 159 10.02 5.98 1.13
C LEU A 159 10.54 7.03 2.12
N THR A 160 11.38 7.97 1.67
CA THR A 160 11.98 8.99 2.54
C THR A 160 10.92 9.89 3.16
N ASN A 161 9.90 10.30 2.40
CA ASN A 161 8.86 11.21 2.88
C ASN A 161 7.77 10.49 3.68
N ILE A 162 7.37 9.29 3.26
CA ILE A 162 6.22 8.58 3.82
C ILE A 162 6.62 7.75 5.05
N VAL A 163 7.70 6.98 4.97
CA VAL A 163 8.12 6.07 6.05
C VAL A 163 9.54 6.31 6.57
N GLY A 164 10.23 7.37 6.12
CA GLY A 164 11.67 7.57 6.37
C GLY A 164 12.09 7.53 7.83
N LYS A 165 11.28 8.05 8.76
CA LYS A 165 11.57 7.98 10.21
C LYS A 165 11.24 6.63 10.86
N TYR A 166 10.57 5.73 10.13
CA TYR A 166 10.07 4.44 10.62
C TYR A 166 10.89 3.25 10.09
N GLY A 167 12.18 3.44 9.85
CA GLY A 167 13.05 2.39 9.29
C GLY A 167 12.99 1.06 10.05
N ALA A 168 12.94 1.09 11.38
CA ALA A 168 12.82 -0.12 12.20
C ALA A 168 11.49 -0.87 11.95
N GLN A 169 10.39 -0.14 11.73
CA GLN A 169 9.08 -0.71 11.41
C GLN A 169 9.08 -1.31 9.99
N VAL A 170 9.72 -0.64 9.03
CA VAL A 170 9.93 -1.19 7.68
C VAL A 170 10.75 -2.48 7.75
N GLN A 171 11.84 -2.53 8.53
CA GLN A 171 12.62 -3.76 8.74
C GLN A 171 11.77 -4.90 9.32
N SER A 172 10.88 -4.60 10.27
CA SER A 172 9.94 -5.59 10.81
C SER A 172 8.98 -6.11 9.73
N ALA A 173 8.45 -5.22 8.89
CA ALA A 173 7.58 -5.58 7.77
C ALA A 173 8.32 -6.46 6.73
N LEU A 174 9.54 -6.07 6.34
CA LEU A 174 10.38 -6.86 5.42
C LEU A 174 10.67 -8.27 5.95
N LYS A 175 10.93 -8.38 7.28
CA LYS A 175 11.13 -9.70 7.90
C LYS A 175 9.89 -10.59 7.83
N LYS A 176 8.69 -10.02 7.96
CA LYS A 176 7.44 -10.78 7.79
C LYS A 176 7.25 -11.20 6.34
N ALA A 177 7.47 -10.28 5.39
CA ALA A 177 7.36 -10.57 3.96
C ALA A 177 8.36 -11.66 3.51
N ALA A 178 9.57 -11.69 4.06
CA ALA A 178 10.59 -12.70 3.75
C ALA A 178 10.19 -14.15 4.13
N ALA A 179 9.17 -14.32 4.98
CA ALA A 179 8.63 -15.64 5.33
C ALA A 179 7.54 -16.13 4.35
N LEU A 180 7.15 -15.30 3.38
CA LEU A 180 6.11 -15.59 2.39
C LEU A 180 6.74 -15.92 1.02
N ASP A 181 6.07 -16.77 0.27
CA ASP A 181 6.45 -17.08 -1.12
C ASP A 181 5.75 -16.10 -2.07
N ILE A 182 6.34 -14.90 -2.22
CA ILE A 182 5.75 -13.79 -2.97
C ILE A 182 6.25 -13.82 -4.41
N GLU A 183 5.32 -13.88 -5.37
CA GLU A 183 5.58 -13.77 -6.80
C GLU A 183 5.16 -12.40 -7.38
N MET A 184 4.26 -11.69 -6.69
CA MET A 184 3.80 -10.36 -7.10
C MET A 184 3.58 -9.45 -5.90
N ILE A 185 3.93 -8.16 -6.04
CA ILE A 185 3.63 -7.11 -5.05
C ILE A 185 2.75 -6.05 -5.71
N CYS A 186 1.59 -5.80 -5.11
CA CYS A 186 0.63 -4.79 -5.54
C CYS A 186 0.58 -3.66 -4.50
N PRO A 187 1.37 -2.59 -4.66
CA PRO A 187 1.29 -1.41 -3.81
C PRO A 187 0.08 -0.56 -4.19
N LEU A 188 -0.36 0.31 -3.28
CA LEU A 188 -1.44 1.27 -3.55
C LEU A 188 -0.97 2.46 -4.40
N HIS A 189 0.34 2.72 -4.44
CA HIS A 189 0.96 3.77 -5.27
C HIS A 189 2.03 3.19 -6.19
N GLY A 190 2.05 3.66 -7.44
CA GLY A 190 3.05 3.28 -8.44
C GLY A 190 2.79 1.93 -9.11
N PRO A 191 3.81 1.35 -9.74
CA PRO A 191 3.65 0.14 -10.54
C PRO A 191 3.60 -1.14 -9.71
N VAL A 192 2.96 -2.16 -10.26
CA VAL A 192 2.91 -3.51 -9.74
C VAL A 192 4.22 -4.24 -10.05
N TRP A 193 4.75 -4.97 -9.08
CA TRP A 193 5.97 -5.75 -9.21
C TRP A 193 5.66 -7.23 -9.39
N ARG A 194 6.15 -7.83 -10.49
CA ARG A 194 6.06 -9.27 -10.78
C ARG A 194 7.40 -9.88 -11.21
N GLU A 195 8.39 -9.04 -11.47
CA GLU A 195 9.77 -9.42 -11.77
C GLU A 195 10.74 -8.59 -10.93
N ASN A 196 11.94 -9.09 -10.74
CA ASN A 196 13.03 -8.39 -10.01
C ASN A 196 12.66 -7.93 -8.58
N LEU A 197 11.73 -8.62 -7.92
CA LEU A 197 11.28 -8.27 -6.56
C LEU A 197 12.46 -8.15 -5.59
N GLY A 198 13.41 -9.07 -5.67
CA GLY A 198 14.59 -9.08 -4.81
C GLY A 198 15.45 -7.81 -4.93
N TRP A 199 15.58 -7.28 -6.14
CA TRP A 199 16.30 -6.03 -6.39
C TRP A 199 15.62 -4.84 -5.69
N PHE A 200 14.29 -4.73 -5.79
CA PHE A 200 13.55 -3.62 -5.16
C PHE A 200 13.48 -3.77 -3.63
N ILE A 201 13.34 -5.00 -3.15
CA ILE A 201 13.40 -5.29 -1.70
C ILE A 201 14.78 -4.92 -1.13
N ASP A 202 15.89 -5.15 -1.86
CA ASP A 202 17.23 -4.73 -1.44
C ASP A 202 17.33 -3.20 -1.32
N LYS A 203 16.70 -2.45 -2.23
CA LYS A 203 16.60 -0.98 -2.11
C LYS A 203 15.89 -0.57 -0.83
N TYR A 204 14.72 -1.15 -0.57
CA TYR A 204 13.97 -0.90 0.67
C TYR A 204 14.78 -1.27 1.92
N GLN A 205 15.52 -2.38 1.88
CA GLN A 205 16.42 -2.79 2.96
C GLN A 205 17.48 -1.72 3.24
N LYS A 206 18.16 -1.23 2.21
CA LYS A 206 19.21 -0.20 2.33
C LYS A 206 18.63 1.13 2.84
N TRP A 207 17.55 1.59 2.23
CA TRP A 207 16.94 2.88 2.58
C TRP A 207 16.41 2.88 4.02
N SER A 208 15.77 1.81 4.47
CA SER A 208 15.20 1.70 5.82
C SER A 208 16.23 1.42 6.92
N THR A 209 17.42 0.97 6.56
CA THR A 209 18.57 0.88 7.48
C THR A 209 19.49 2.11 7.41
N TYR A 210 19.11 3.11 6.58
CA TYR A 210 19.92 4.31 6.33
C TYR A 210 21.33 3.98 5.81
N THR A 211 21.46 2.89 5.06
CA THR A 211 22.70 2.46 4.44
C THR A 211 22.91 3.28 3.15
N PRO A 212 23.99 4.05 3.02
CA PRO A 212 24.26 4.81 1.81
C PRO A 212 24.40 3.92 0.58
N GLU A 213 23.82 4.32 -0.53
CA GLU A 213 24.02 3.63 -1.82
C GLU A 213 25.31 4.12 -2.51
N ASP A 214 25.73 5.37 -2.22
CA ASP A 214 26.93 5.99 -2.78
C ASP A 214 27.88 6.45 -1.66
N HIS A 215 29.17 6.41 -1.95
CA HIS A 215 30.20 7.02 -1.09
C HIS A 215 30.25 8.53 -1.34
N ALA A 216 29.27 9.25 -0.81
CA ALA A 216 29.11 10.68 -1.01
C ALA A 216 28.84 11.42 0.29
N VAL A 217 29.11 12.71 0.30
CA VAL A 217 28.76 13.62 1.39
C VAL A 217 27.86 14.72 0.83
N LEU A 218 26.66 14.84 1.38
CA LEU A 218 25.76 15.97 1.09
C LEU A 218 26.01 17.09 2.07
N ILE A 219 26.41 18.27 1.55
CA ILE A 219 26.53 19.49 2.34
C ILE A 219 25.35 20.40 2.01
N VAL A 220 24.48 20.63 3.01
CA VAL A 220 23.39 21.59 2.91
C VAL A 220 23.79 22.87 3.59
N TYR A 221 23.78 23.99 2.86
CA TYR A 221 24.18 25.30 3.38
C TYR A 221 23.24 26.41 2.93
N ALA A 222 23.32 27.53 3.65
CA ALA A 222 22.74 28.80 3.22
C ALA A 222 23.84 29.89 3.33
N SER A 223 23.92 30.77 2.35
CA SER A 223 24.89 31.86 2.32
C SER A 223 24.24 33.15 1.88
N ILE A 224 24.43 34.26 2.66
CA ILE A 224 23.94 35.59 2.32
C ILE A 224 25.01 36.37 1.57
N TYR A 225 26.27 36.27 2.02
CA TYR A 225 27.38 37.06 1.49
C TYR A 225 28.41 36.22 0.73
N GLY A 226 28.10 34.97 0.40
CA GLY A 226 28.97 34.07 -0.37
C GLY A 226 30.10 33.40 0.42
N ASN A 227 30.35 33.76 1.67
CA ASN A 227 31.45 33.18 2.45
C ASN A 227 31.27 31.69 2.75
N THR A 228 30.05 31.28 3.18
CA THR A 228 29.74 29.85 3.42
C THR A 228 29.76 29.07 2.13
N GLU A 229 29.24 29.63 1.04
CA GLU A 229 29.32 29.02 -0.30
C GLU A 229 30.76 28.81 -0.75
N SER A 230 31.63 29.81 -0.56
CA SER A 230 33.06 29.66 -0.87
C SER A 230 33.73 28.55 -0.06
N ALA A 231 33.36 28.41 1.23
CA ALA A 231 33.90 27.37 2.08
C ALA A 231 33.44 25.95 1.71
N VAL A 232 32.24 25.81 1.15
CA VAL A 232 31.69 24.53 0.70
C VAL A 232 32.31 24.09 -0.64
N ASN A 233 32.74 25.04 -1.47
CA ASN A 233 33.30 24.78 -2.80
C ASN A 233 34.84 24.55 -2.78
N VAL A 234 35.46 24.40 -1.61
CA VAL A 234 36.87 24.03 -1.45
C VAL A 234 37.01 22.52 -1.44
#